data_42fae638db99189a20a7f69bfed9b0fb
#
_entry.id   42fae638db99189a20a7f69bfed9b0fb
#
_cell.length_a   1.000
_cell.length_b   1.000
_cell.length_c   1.000
_cell.angle_alpha   90.00
_cell.angle_beta   90.00
_cell.angle_gamma   90.00
#
_symmetry.space_group_name_H-M   'P 1'
#
loop_
_entity.id
_entity.type
_entity.pdbx_description
1 polymer ?
#
loop_
_entity_poly.entity_id
_entity_poly.type
_entity_poly.pdbx_seq_one_letter_code
_entity_poly.pdbx_strand_id
1 'polypeptide(L)'
;LPQATLGGVILYAAWTLVDVRGWRSLYRLRLGEVVVAAACAVGVVLLGILPGIAIAIGLSIMELLLRLSRPHEGVLGFVPGLPGMHDVDDYPEAEQIPGLVVYRYDAPLFFANANDFYTKVVEAADADGCRWLVLNVEANVEVDSTGLDALREIHAALDAKGVELKLARVKNDLMIPMTHYGVTKVIGKENMFATLPTAVQAYRDWAEDNPAPAVRHPAPQTNGVSIRSTLDALGLHRFGRVTSGRGEQRRQRGRP
;
A
#
# COMPACT_ATOMS: atom_id res chain seq x y z
N LEU A 1 29.00 3.26 53.55
CA LEU A 1 28.70 2.01 52.87
C LEU A 1 29.83 1.72 51.86
N PRO A 2 30.37 0.50 51.79
CA PRO A 2 31.37 0.14 50.78
C PRO A 2 30.82 0.39 49.38
N GLN A 3 31.64 0.96 48.48
CA GLN A 3 31.24 1.25 47.08
C GLN A 3 30.71 -0.03 46.35
N ALA A 4 31.23 -1.19 46.71
CA ALA A 4 30.77 -2.49 46.20
C ALA A 4 29.29 -2.77 46.53
N THR A 5 28.82 -2.40 47.75
CA THR A 5 27.43 -2.60 48.15
C THR A 5 26.49 -1.72 47.34
N LEU A 6 26.88 -0.45 47.10
CA LEU A 6 26.13 0.47 46.28
C LEU A 6 26.02 -0.04 44.84
N GLY A 7 27.13 -0.55 44.28
CA GLY A 7 27.14 -1.17 42.94
C GLY A 7 26.21 -2.37 42.85
N GLY A 8 26.18 -3.23 43.89
CA GLY A 8 25.26 -4.38 43.95
C GLY A 8 23.79 -3.98 43.97
N VAL A 9 23.43 -2.94 44.69
CA VAL A 9 22.06 -2.39 44.76
C VAL A 9 21.65 -1.83 43.37
N ILE A 10 22.53 -1.08 42.71
CA ILE A 10 22.26 -0.53 41.38
C ILE A 10 22.07 -1.66 40.36
N LEU A 11 22.92 -2.69 40.35
CA LEU A 11 22.78 -3.83 39.45
C LEU A 11 21.49 -4.61 39.71
N TYR A 12 21.10 -4.82 40.95
CA TYR A 12 19.85 -5.46 41.29
C TYR A 12 18.64 -4.62 40.83
N ALA A 13 18.65 -3.32 41.08
CA ALA A 13 17.60 -2.42 40.61
C ALA A 13 17.51 -2.41 39.07
N ALA A 14 18.63 -2.34 38.37
CA ALA A 14 18.67 -2.42 36.90
C ALA A 14 18.09 -3.75 36.39
N TRP A 15 18.43 -4.87 37.01
CA TRP A 15 17.90 -6.18 36.64
C TRP A 15 16.37 -6.27 36.78
N THR A 16 15.81 -5.69 37.83
CA THR A 16 14.36 -5.69 38.06
C THR A 16 13.58 -4.81 37.06
N LEU A 17 14.25 -3.86 36.40
CA LEU A 17 13.68 -3.00 35.36
C LEU A 17 13.67 -3.65 33.96
N VAL A 18 14.37 -4.78 33.77
CA VAL A 18 14.40 -5.47 32.47
C VAL A 18 13.07 -6.18 32.22
N ASP A 19 12.25 -5.62 31.36
CA ASP A 19 10.98 -6.23 30.91
C ASP A 19 11.20 -7.14 29.71
N VAL A 20 11.58 -8.39 29.98
CA VAL A 20 11.78 -9.43 28.94
C VAL A 20 10.50 -9.72 28.15
N ARG A 21 9.31 -9.55 28.76
CA ARG A 21 8.04 -9.80 28.07
C ARG A 21 7.72 -8.71 27.08
N GLY A 22 7.95 -7.44 27.45
CA GLY A 22 7.84 -6.30 26.57
C GLY A 22 8.75 -6.44 25.35
N TRP A 23 10.02 -6.80 25.54
CA TRP A 23 10.97 -7.03 24.45
C TRP A 23 10.52 -8.15 23.49
N ARG A 24 9.99 -9.24 24.02
CA ARG A 24 9.49 -10.36 23.19
C ARG A 24 8.23 -10.00 22.42
N SER A 25 7.38 -9.16 22.98
CA SER A 25 6.20 -8.62 22.30
C SER A 25 6.61 -7.66 21.18
N LEU A 26 7.54 -6.76 21.46
CA LEU A 26 8.06 -5.78 20.50
C LEU A 26 8.71 -6.47 19.29
N TYR A 27 9.54 -7.47 19.54
CA TYR A 27 10.20 -8.26 18.49
C TYR A 27 9.21 -8.97 17.54
N ARG A 28 8.04 -9.38 18.06
CA ARG A 28 7.00 -10.05 17.24
C ARG A 28 6.17 -9.08 16.44
N LEU A 29 6.05 -7.84 16.89
CA LEU A 29 5.16 -6.85 16.29
C LEU A 29 5.88 -5.95 15.28
N ARG A 30 7.08 -5.45 15.61
CA ARG A 30 7.78 -4.46 14.79
C ARG A 30 9.29 -4.50 14.99
N LEU A 31 9.98 -5.03 14.00
CA LEU A 31 11.45 -5.12 14.01
C LEU A 31 12.12 -3.73 14.06
N GLY A 32 11.54 -2.69 13.43
CA GLY A 32 12.06 -1.32 13.43
C GLY A 32 12.17 -0.76 14.84
N GLU A 33 11.13 -0.91 15.66
CA GLU A 33 11.11 -0.44 17.05
C GLU A 33 12.17 -1.15 17.92
N VAL A 34 12.43 -2.44 17.67
CA VAL A 34 13.51 -3.19 18.34
C VAL A 34 14.87 -2.63 17.98
N VAL A 35 15.09 -2.29 16.71
CA VAL A 35 16.36 -1.70 16.24
C VAL A 35 16.60 -0.34 16.89
N VAL A 36 15.59 0.52 16.94
CA VAL A 36 15.67 1.83 17.61
C VAL A 36 15.97 1.68 19.10
N ALA A 37 15.27 0.78 19.80
CA ALA A 37 15.49 0.52 21.23
C ALA A 37 16.88 -0.06 21.50
N ALA A 38 17.36 -0.98 20.67
CA ALA A 38 18.70 -1.55 20.78
C ALA A 38 19.79 -0.49 20.50
N ALA A 39 19.61 0.35 19.47
CA ALA A 39 20.52 1.44 19.15
C ALA A 39 20.58 2.48 20.28
N CYS A 40 19.43 2.77 20.92
CA CYS A 40 19.38 3.62 22.11
C CYS A 40 20.21 3.03 23.26
N ALA A 41 19.96 1.75 23.60
CA ALA A 41 20.66 1.09 24.68
C ALA A 41 22.19 1.03 24.46
N VAL A 42 22.61 0.65 23.26
CA VAL A 42 24.04 0.64 22.87
C VAL A 42 24.63 2.04 22.86
N GLY A 43 23.92 3.02 22.32
CA GLY A 43 24.33 4.42 22.30
C GLY A 43 24.54 4.99 23.69
N VAL A 44 23.63 4.71 24.62
CA VAL A 44 23.75 5.15 26.03
C VAL A 44 24.98 4.53 26.71
N VAL A 45 25.23 3.23 26.47
CA VAL A 45 26.38 2.51 27.07
C VAL A 45 27.71 3.00 26.51
N LEU A 46 27.82 3.23 25.19
CA LEU A 46 29.07 3.58 24.52
C LEU A 46 29.38 5.07 24.55
N LEU A 47 28.37 5.93 24.40
CA LEU A 47 28.51 7.37 24.19
C LEU A 47 28.01 8.20 25.37
N GLY A 48 27.35 7.55 26.32
CA GLY A 48 26.72 8.22 27.46
C GLY A 48 25.23 8.52 27.22
N ILE A 49 24.54 8.95 28.28
CA ILE A 49 23.08 9.11 28.31
C ILE A 49 22.58 10.11 27.27
N LEU A 50 23.17 11.30 27.23
CA LEU A 50 22.69 12.39 26.38
C LEU A 50 22.84 12.10 24.87
N PRO A 51 24.01 11.67 24.36
CA PRO A 51 24.16 11.28 22.96
C PRO A 51 23.30 10.05 22.60
N GLY A 52 23.19 9.05 23.50
CA GLY A 52 22.37 7.86 23.25
C GLY A 52 20.90 8.20 23.04
N ILE A 53 20.34 9.09 23.87
CA ILE A 53 18.95 9.57 23.70
C ILE A 53 18.80 10.38 22.40
N ALA A 54 19.75 11.25 22.07
CA ALA A 54 19.70 12.05 20.84
C ALA A 54 19.69 11.16 19.57
N ILE A 55 20.51 10.11 19.54
CA ILE A 55 20.52 9.12 18.47
C ILE A 55 19.17 8.39 18.38
N ALA A 56 18.62 7.97 19.52
CA ALA A 56 17.33 7.28 19.55
C ALA A 56 16.19 8.14 19.01
N ILE A 57 16.13 9.42 19.39
CA ILE A 57 15.15 10.38 18.88
C ILE A 57 15.32 10.55 17.36
N GLY A 58 16.55 10.73 16.88
CA GLY A 58 16.84 10.87 15.45
C GLY A 58 16.40 9.64 14.64
N LEU A 59 16.70 8.44 15.13
CA LEU A 59 16.28 7.19 14.50
C LEU A 59 14.75 7.01 14.53
N SER A 60 14.10 7.37 15.63
CA SER A 60 12.64 7.29 15.76
C SER A 60 11.93 8.23 14.77
N ILE A 61 12.43 9.47 14.62
CA ILE A 61 11.92 10.42 13.63
C ILE A 61 12.15 9.88 12.20
N MET A 62 13.33 9.34 11.94
CA MET A 62 13.64 8.74 10.63
C MET A 62 12.71 7.57 10.30
N GLU A 63 12.47 6.67 11.26
CA GLU A 63 11.53 5.56 11.07
C GLU A 63 10.11 6.06 10.77
N LEU A 64 9.66 7.09 11.51
CA LEU A 64 8.35 7.71 11.26
C LEU A 64 8.26 8.29 9.84
N LEU A 65 9.27 9.05 9.40
CA LEU A 65 9.33 9.61 8.05
C LEU A 65 9.32 8.52 6.98
N LEU A 66 10.12 7.47 7.14
CA LEU A 66 10.14 6.34 6.20
C LEU A 66 8.79 5.62 6.11
N ARG A 67 8.08 5.51 7.23
CA ARG A 67 6.73 4.92 7.26
C ARG A 67 5.70 5.78 6.54
N LEU A 68 5.76 7.10 6.74
CA LEU A 68 4.86 8.05 6.07
C LEU A 68 5.21 8.23 4.58
N SER A 69 6.46 7.95 4.17
CA SER A 69 6.90 8.07 2.77
C SER A 69 6.39 6.93 1.88
N ARG A 70 5.92 5.83 2.45
CA ARG A 70 5.39 4.67 1.71
C ARG A 70 4.09 4.20 2.38
N PRO A 71 3.01 4.96 2.23
CA PRO A 71 1.71 4.59 2.77
C PRO A 71 1.10 3.43 1.98
N HIS A 72 -0.02 2.93 2.49
CA HIS A 72 -0.87 2.04 1.73
C HIS A 72 -1.49 2.79 0.55
N GLU A 73 -1.53 2.16 -0.59
CA GLU A 73 -2.09 2.69 -1.82
C GLU A 73 -2.73 1.55 -2.60
N GLY A 74 -3.66 1.85 -3.49
CA GLY A 74 -4.25 0.79 -4.30
C GLY A 74 -5.25 1.29 -5.32
N VAL A 75 -5.48 0.44 -6.31
CA VAL A 75 -6.56 0.58 -7.28
C VAL A 75 -7.82 -0.03 -6.68
N LEU A 76 -8.94 0.66 -6.83
CA LEU A 76 -10.22 0.23 -6.27
C LEU A 76 -11.13 -0.38 -7.34
N GLY A 77 -11.80 -1.46 -6.99
CA GLY A 77 -12.81 -2.14 -7.79
C GLY A 77 -14.09 -2.43 -7.02
N PHE A 78 -15.15 -2.84 -7.71
CA PHE A 78 -16.41 -3.29 -7.14
C PHE A 78 -16.33 -4.78 -6.80
N VAL A 79 -16.66 -5.12 -5.55
CA VAL A 79 -16.76 -6.51 -5.11
C VAL A 79 -18.24 -6.91 -5.10
N PRO A 80 -18.64 -7.99 -5.79
CA PRO A 80 -20.01 -8.46 -5.79
C PRO A 80 -20.51 -8.74 -4.38
N GLY A 81 -21.64 -8.11 -4.01
CA GLY A 81 -22.24 -8.27 -2.69
C GLY A 81 -21.70 -7.39 -1.56
N LEU A 82 -20.65 -6.62 -1.80
CA LEU A 82 -20.12 -5.63 -0.85
C LEU A 82 -20.41 -4.20 -1.32
N PRO A 83 -20.93 -3.32 -0.45
CA PRO A 83 -21.17 -1.93 -0.81
C PRO A 83 -19.84 -1.16 -0.90
N GLY A 84 -19.72 -0.30 -1.92
CA GLY A 84 -18.54 0.54 -2.14
C GLY A 84 -17.51 -0.06 -3.10
N MET A 85 -16.35 0.56 -3.18
CA MET A 85 -15.20 0.07 -3.93
C MET A 85 -14.11 -0.34 -2.96
N HIS A 86 -13.48 -1.46 -3.24
CA HIS A 86 -12.49 -2.10 -2.40
C HIS A 86 -11.19 -2.26 -3.17
N ASP A 87 -10.09 -2.41 -2.44
CA ASP A 87 -8.77 -2.60 -3.01
C ASP A 87 -8.72 -3.93 -3.77
N VAL A 88 -8.23 -3.88 -5.01
CA VAL A 88 -8.13 -5.08 -5.86
C VAL A 88 -7.07 -6.07 -5.37
N ASP A 89 -6.08 -5.60 -4.59
CA ASP A 89 -5.07 -6.47 -4.00
C ASP A 89 -5.62 -7.26 -2.81
N ASP A 90 -6.56 -6.68 -2.06
CA ASP A 90 -7.24 -7.33 -0.93
C ASP A 90 -8.38 -8.25 -1.40
N TYR A 91 -9.00 -7.91 -2.53
CA TYR A 91 -10.14 -8.62 -3.11
C TYR A 91 -9.90 -8.97 -4.57
N PRO A 92 -9.32 -10.14 -4.87
CA PRO A 92 -9.02 -10.57 -6.24
C PRO A 92 -10.24 -10.68 -7.17
N GLU A 93 -11.45 -10.78 -6.59
CA GLU A 93 -12.73 -10.75 -7.29
C GLU A 93 -13.25 -9.34 -7.59
N ALA A 94 -12.53 -8.30 -7.19
CA ALA A 94 -12.94 -6.93 -7.44
C ALA A 94 -12.89 -6.59 -8.93
N GLU A 95 -14.01 -6.13 -9.48
CA GLU A 95 -14.16 -5.75 -10.88
C GLU A 95 -13.93 -4.26 -11.07
N GLN A 96 -13.04 -3.91 -11.99
CA GLN A 96 -12.81 -2.54 -12.40
C GLN A 96 -13.73 -2.17 -13.57
N ILE A 97 -14.08 -0.89 -13.69
CA ILE A 97 -14.86 -0.39 -14.81
C ILE A 97 -13.90 -0.15 -15.99
N PRO A 98 -14.17 -0.69 -17.19
CA PRO A 98 -13.32 -0.48 -18.35
C PRO A 98 -13.08 1.00 -18.65
N GLY A 99 -11.82 1.40 -18.74
CA GLY A 99 -11.42 2.78 -19.01
C GLY A 99 -11.43 3.72 -17.79
N LEU A 100 -11.85 3.26 -16.61
CA LEU A 100 -11.83 4.01 -15.37
C LEU A 100 -10.84 3.37 -14.38
N VAL A 101 -9.85 4.12 -13.97
CA VAL A 101 -9.00 3.77 -12.83
C VAL A 101 -9.41 4.60 -11.64
N VAL A 102 -9.80 3.95 -10.54
CA VAL A 102 -10.04 4.61 -9.26
C VAL A 102 -8.85 4.30 -8.36
N TYR A 103 -8.12 5.32 -7.99
CA TYR A 103 -6.89 5.18 -7.21
C TYR A 103 -7.00 5.85 -5.85
N ARG A 104 -6.44 5.23 -4.83
CA ARG A 104 -6.41 5.73 -3.45
C ARG A 104 -4.99 5.74 -2.92
N TYR A 105 -4.61 6.83 -2.24
CA TYR A 105 -3.33 6.99 -1.58
C TYR A 105 -3.57 7.43 -0.14
N ASP A 106 -3.32 6.57 0.83
CA ASP A 106 -3.77 6.71 2.21
C ASP A 106 -2.74 7.44 3.09
N ALA A 107 -2.36 8.66 2.70
CA ALA A 107 -1.50 9.52 3.52
C ALA A 107 -1.70 11.02 3.24
N PRO A 108 -1.33 11.89 4.19
CA PRO A 108 -1.06 13.28 3.90
C PRO A 108 0.00 13.42 2.80
N LEU A 109 -0.12 14.46 1.96
CA LEU A 109 0.83 14.71 0.88
C LEU A 109 1.86 15.75 1.31
N PHE A 110 3.13 15.36 1.34
CA PHE A 110 4.21 16.24 1.77
C PHE A 110 5.53 15.86 1.09
N PHE A 111 6.56 16.67 1.28
CA PHE A 111 7.84 16.55 0.59
C PHE A 111 8.44 15.13 0.57
N ALA A 112 8.21 14.33 1.61
CA ALA A 112 8.83 13.00 1.72
C ALA A 112 8.11 11.93 0.88
N ASN A 113 6.83 12.12 0.51
CA ASN A 113 6.06 11.16 -0.29
C ASN A 113 5.52 11.72 -1.61
N ALA A 114 5.70 13.01 -1.91
CA ALA A 114 5.19 13.63 -3.11
C ALA A 114 5.69 12.96 -4.41
N ASN A 115 6.96 12.56 -4.46
CA ASN A 115 7.51 11.87 -5.62
C ASN A 115 7.00 10.43 -5.75
N ASP A 116 6.84 9.71 -4.64
CA ASP A 116 6.22 8.38 -4.62
C ASP A 116 4.78 8.46 -5.09
N PHE A 117 4.00 9.41 -4.57
CA PHE A 117 2.64 9.70 -4.98
C PHE A 117 2.53 9.99 -6.49
N TYR A 118 3.38 10.87 -7.03
CA TYR A 118 3.42 11.16 -8.46
C TYR A 118 3.67 9.89 -9.28
N THR A 119 4.72 9.15 -8.94
CA THR A 119 5.12 7.95 -9.68
C THR A 119 4.00 6.91 -9.69
N LYS A 120 3.41 6.64 -8.54
CA LYS A 120 2.37 5.64 -8.36
C LYS A 120 1.05 5.99 -9.08
N VAL A 121 0.63 7.26 -9.01
CA VAL A 121 -0.58 7.71 -9.72
C VAL A 121 -0.38 7.64 -11.24
N VAL A 122 0.80 8.03 -11.74
CA VAL A 122 1.11 7.98 -13.17
C VAL A 122 1.25 6.54 -13.67
N GLU A 123 1.82 5.63 -12.86
CA GLU A 123 1.86 4.19 -13.13
C GLU A 123 0.46 3.57 -13.16
N ALA A 124 -0.42 3.95 -12.23
CA ALA A 124 -1.80 3.46 -12.22
C ALA A 124 -2.57 3.86 -13.49
N ALA A 125 -2.26 5.03 -14.06
CA ALA A 125 -2.86 5.50 -15.30
C ALA A 125 -2.35 4.75 -16.56
N ASP A 126 -1.27 3.99 -16.46
CA ASP A 126 -0.78 3.14 -17.57
C ASP A 126 -1.61 1.86 -17.77
N ALA A 127 -2.68 1.69 -17.00
CA ALA A 127 -3.63 0.60 -17.21
C ALA A 127 -4.24 0.67 -18.62
N ASP A 128 -4.34 -0.50 -19.27
CA ASP A 128 -4.83 -0.61 -20.64
C ASP A 128 -6.19 0.05 -20.85
N GLY A 129 -6.20 1.04 -21.75
CA GLY A 129 -7.43 1.75 -22.11
C GLY A 129 -7.92 2.75 -21.05
N CYS A 130 -7.09 3.14 -20.08
CA CYS A 130 -7.43 4.16 -19.09
C CYS A 130 -7.77 5.48 -19.80
N ARG A 131 -8.94 6.04 -19.45
CA ARG A 131 -9.46 7.30 -19.99
C ARG A 131 -9.67 8.33 -18.91
N TRP A 132 -10.15 7.88 -17.74
CA TRP A 132 -10.28 8.69 -16.53
C TRP A 132 -9.50 8.02 -15.40
N LEU A 133 -8.72 8.82 -14.69
CA LEU A 133 -8.18 8.46 -13.38
C LEU A 133 -8.89 9.28 -12.31
N VAL A 134 -9.66 8.60 -11.47
CA VAL A 134 -10.32 9.20 -10.30
C VAL A 134 -9.44 8.97 -9.08
N LEU A 135 -8.84 10.03 -8.59
CA LEU A 135 -8.06 10.01 -7.35
C LEU A 135 -8.99 10.26 -6.16
N ASN A 136 -9.13 9.26 -5.29
CA ASN A 136 -9.84 9.39 -4.02
C ASN A 136 -8.94 10.09 -2.98
N VAL A 137 -9.16 11.39 -2.78
CA VAL A 137 -8.35 12.24 -1.88
C VAL A 137 -8.92 12.33 -0.47
N GLU A 138 -9.70 11.36 -0.04
CA GLU A 138 -10.30 11.34 1.31
C GLU A 138 -9.26 11.37 2.43
N ALA A 139 -8.16 10.67 2.25
CA ALA A 139 -7.06 10.57 3.21
C ALA A 139 -6.03 11.71 3.08
N ASN A 140 -6.03 12.42 1.95
CA ASN A 140 -5.06 13.47 1.64
C ASN A 140 -5.49 14.85 2.18
N VAL A 141 -5.85 14.91 3.46
CA VAL A 141 -6.42 16.13 4.08
C VAL A 141 -5.36 17.20 4.33
N GLU A 142 -4.14 16.79 4.67
CA GLU A 142 -3.00 17.68 4.86
C GLU A 142 -2.10 17.63 3.63
N VAL A 143 -1.72 18.82 3.13
CA VAL A 143 -0.88 18.95 1.94
C VAL A 143 0.08 20.12 2.10
N ASP A 144 1.36 19.91 1.79
CA ASP A 144 2.33 20.99 1.67
C ASP A 144 2.49 21.47 0.22
N SER A 145 3.34 22.46 -0.01
CA SER A 145 3.60 23.00 -1.36
C SER A 145 4.10 21.92 -2.33
N THR A 146 4.92 20.98 -1.86
CA THR A 146 5.48 19.91 -2.69
C THR A 146 4.39 18.92 -3.13
N GLY A 147 3.45 18.59 -2.23
CA GLY A 147 2.29 17.78 -2.56
C GLY A 147 1.34 18.46 -3.56
N LEU A 148 1.19 19.79 -3.46
CA LEU A 148 0.41 20.58 -4.43
C LEU A 148 1.08 20.65 -5.80
N ASP A 149 2.41 20.75 -5.85
CA ASP A 149 3.17 20.69 -7.10
C ASP A 149 3.05 19.30 -7.73
N ALA A 150 3.14 18.23 -6.95
CA ALA A 150 2.93 16.86 -7.44
C ALA A 150 1.54 16.68 -8.08
N LEU A 151 0.48 17.25 -7.50
CA LEU A 151 -0.87 17.23 -8.12
C LEU A 151 -0.91 17.93 -9.48
N ARG A 152 -0.18 19.04 -9.65
CA ARG A 152 -0.07 19.73 -10.95
C ARG A 152 0.69 18.90 -11.97
N GLU A 153 1.80 18.32 -11.55
CA GLU A 153 2.64 17.47 -12.39
C GLU A 153 1.89 16.21 -12.83
N ILE A 154 1.13 15.58 -11.93
CA ILE A 154 0.24 14.46 -12.25
C ILE A 154 -0.78 14.88 -13.30
N HIS A 155 -1.48 16.02 -13.11
CA HIS A 155 -2.45 16.50 -14.08
C HIS A 155 -1.80 16.67 -15.46
N ALA A 156 -0.63 17.32 -15.55
CA ALA A 156 0.08 17.53 -16.81
C ALA A 156 0.55 16.20 -17.45
N ALA A 157 1.03 15.26 -16.64
CA ALA A 157 1.48 13.95 -17.12
C ALA A 157 0.31 13.10 -17.66
N LEU A 158 -0.84 13.14 -16.99
CA LEU A 158 -2.04 12.43 -17.41
C LEU A 158 -2.66 13.06 -18.67
N ASP A 159 -2.72 14.38 -18.74
CA ASP A 159 -3.17 15.11 -19.92
C ASP A 159 -2.32 14.77 -21.16
N ALA A 160 -1.00 14.72 -21.01
CA ALA A 160 -0.08 14.28 -22.08
C ALA A 160 -0.33 12.82 -22.54
N LYS A 161 -0.90 11.97 -21.69
CA LYS A 161 -1.32 10.59 -22.01
C LYS A 161 -2.75 10.52 -22.54
N GLY A 162 -3.49 11.63 -22.57
CA GLY A 162 -4.91 11.67 -22.93
C GLY A 162 -5.82 11.07 -21.85
N VAL A 163 -5.37 11.04 -20.60
CA VAL A 163 -6.13 10.58 -19.45
C VAL A 163 -6.61 11.77 -18.64
N GLU A 164 -7.91 11.83 -18.36
CA GLU A 164 -8.48 12.91 -17.56
C GLU A 164 -8.35 12.63 -16.06
N LEU A 165 -7.71 13.55 -15.32
CA LEU A 165 -7.64 13.50 -13.86
C LEU A 165 -8.93 14.04 -13.25
N LYS A 166 -9.56 13.22 -12.40
CA LYS A 166 -10.69 13.61 -11.57
C LYS A 166 -10.35 13.42 -10.10
N LEU A 167 -10.89 14.27 -9.23
CA LEU A 167 -10.71 14.16 -7.78
C LEU A 167 -12.05 13.82 -7.13
N ALA A 168 -12.07 12.85 -6.24
CA ALA A 168 -13.24 12.50 -5.44
C ALA A 168 -12.99 12.74 -3.95
N ARG A 169 -14.02 13.19 -3.22
CA ARG A 169 -13.99 13.44 -1.76
C ARG A 169 -13.01 14.55 -1.33
N VAL A 170 -12.91 15.62 -2.14
CA VAL A 170 -12.09 16.78 -1.80
C VAL A 170 -12.72 17.50 -0.60
N LYS A 171 -12.07 17.39 0.56
CA LYS A 171 -12.46 18.08 1.79
C LYS A 171 -11.99 19.54 1.78
N ASN A 172 -12.61 20.38 2.60
CA ASN A 172 -12.26 21.80 2.70
C ASN A 172 -10.79 22.01 3.06
N ASP A 173 -10.22 21.16 3.91
CA ASP A 173 -8.82 21.24 4.35
C ASP A 173 -7.84 21.09 3.17
N LEU A 174 -8.20 20.31 2.15
CA LEU A 174 -7.45 20.21 0.90
C LEU A 174 -7.87 21.28 -0.10
N MET A 175 -9.16 21.61 -0.19
CA MET A 175 -9.69 22.59 -1.17
C MET A 175 -9.10 23.99 -0.96
N ILE A 176 -8.93 24.42 0.29
CA ILE A 176 -8.41 25.74 0.62
C ILE A 176 -6.97 25.91 0.10
N PRO A 177 -5.98 25.08 0.48
CA PRO A 177 -4.63 25.21 -0.05
C PRO A 177 -4.55 25.01 -1.56
N MET A 178 -5.32 24.07 -2.15
CA MET A 178 -5.40 23.90 -3.60
C MET A 178 -5.87 25.18 -4.31
N THR A 179 -6.83 25.89 -3.72
CA THR A 179 -7.35 27.13 -4.28
C THR A 179 -6.33 28.27 -4.18
N HIS A 180 -5.71 28.45 -3.01
CA HIS A 180 -4.66 29.44 -2.79
C HIS A 180 -3.45 29.21 -3.70
N TYR A 181 -3.06 27.98 -3.91
CA TYR A 181 -1.92 27.59 -4.75
C TYR A 181 -2.27 27.52 -6.24
N GLY A 182 -3.56 27.72 -6.59
CA GLY A 182 -4.06 27.75 -7.97
C GLY A 182 -4.22 26.36 -8.62
N VAL A 183 -4.10 25.27 -7.89
CA VAL A 183 -4.29 23.88 -8.38
C VAL A 183 -5.74 23.67 -8.85
N THR A 184 -6.72 24.27 -8.16
CA THR A 184 -8.14 24.21 -8.55
C THR A 184 -8.44 24.83 -9.92
N LYS A 185 -7.60 25.79 -10.37
CA LYS A 185 -7.74 26.39 -11.72
C LYS A 185 -7.15 25.48 -12.80
N VAL A 186 -6.14 24.70 -12.46
CA VAL A 186 -5.46 23.77 -13.38
C VAL A 186 -6.33 22.52 -13.59
N ILE A 187 -6.80 21.92 -12.51
CA ILE A 187 -7.62 20.68 -12.57
C ILE A 187 -9.05 20.98 -13.05
N GLY A 188 -9.60 22.15 -12.68
CA GLY A 188 -11.00 22.51 -12.94
C GLY A 188 -11.93 22.03 -11.82
N LYS A 189 -12.87 22.87 -11.40
CA LYS A 189 -13.84 22.50 -10.35
C LYS A 189 -14.82 21.44 -10.81
N GLU A 190 -15.12 21.39 -12.10
CA GLU A 190 -15.94 20.38 -12.77
C GLU A 190 -15.36 18.96 -12.68
N ASN A 191 -14.07 18.85 -12.43
CA ASN A 191 -13.35 17.60 -12.25
C ASN A 191 -13.25 17.16 -10.77
N MET A 192 -13.97 17.85 -9.88
CA MET A 192 -13.95 17.61 -8.44
C MET A 192 -15.32 17.15 -7.96
N PHE A 193 -15.40 15.94 -7.46
CA PHE A 193 -16.64 15.30 -7.04
C PHE A 193 -16.71 15.22 -5.51
N ALA A 194 -17.90 15.46 -4.97
CA ALA A 194 -18.14 15.40 -3.52
C ALA A 194 -17.98 13.99 -2.95
N THR A 195 -18.29 12.96 -3.75
CA THR A 195 -18.20 11.56 -3.32
C THR A 195 -17.63 10.68 -4.44
N LEU A 196 -17.07 9.54 -4.08
CA LEU A 196 -16.59 8.57 -5.07
C LEU A 196 -17.71 8.02 -5.94
N PRO A 197 -18.90 7.63 -5.42
CA PRO A 197 -20.00 7.19 -6.26
C PRO A 197 -20.45 8.24 -7.30
N THR A 198 -20.41 9.53 -6.97
CA THR A 198 -20.77 10.59 -7.96
C THR A 198 -19.74 10.70 -9.07
N ALA A 199 -18.45 10.52 -8.78
CA ALA A 199 -17.40 10.49 -9.79
C ALA A 199 -17.54 9.28 -10.72
N VAL A 200 -17.82 8.11 -10.16
CA VAL A 200 -18.05 6.87 -10.93
C VAL A 200 -19.30 6.98 -11.79
N GLN A 201 -20.38 7.57 -11.27
CA GLN A 201 -21.61 7.75 -12.07
C GLN A 201 -21.36 8.73 -13.23
N ALA A 202 -20.67 9.84 -12.97
CA ALA A 202 -20.30 10.80 -14.02
C ALA A 202 -19.45 10.14 -15.13
N TYR A 203 -18.54 9.22 -14.76
CA TYR A 203 -17.82 8.45 -15.77
C TYR A 203 -18.73 7.53 -16.58
N ARG A 204 -19.68 6.84 -15.96
CA ARG A 204 -20.61 5.96 -16.66
C ARG A 204 -21.46 6.73 -17.67
N ASP A 205 -22.02 7.86 -17.24
CA ASP A 205 -22.82 8.73 -18.09
C ASP A 205 -21.99 9.24 -19.27
N TRP A 206 -20.76 9.68 -19.00
CA TRP A 206 -19.84 10.13 -20.05
C TRP A 206 -19.41 9.00 -21.00
N ALA A 207 -19.21 7.78 -20.50
CA ALA A 207 -18.79 6.62 -21.29
C ALA A 207 -19.89 6.10 -22.21
N GLU A 208 -21.18 6.31 -21.89
CA GLU A 208 -22.31 6.00 -22.79
C GLU A 208 -22.24 6.85 -24.06
N ASP A 209 -21.90 8.13 -23.94
CA ASP A 209 -21.73 9.05 -25.07
C ASP A 209 -20.38 8.86 -25.80
N ASN A 210 -19.41 8.27 -25.11
CA ASN A 210 -18.04 8.07 -25.57
C ASN A 210 -17.63 6.60 -25.40
N PRO A 211 -18.15 5.65 -26.18
CA PRO A 211 -17.83 4.24 -26.02
C PRO A 211 -16.32 4.01 -26.21
N ALA A 212 -15.73 3.25 -25.29
CA ALA A 212 -14.33 2.86 -25.39
C ALA A 212 -14.12 2.03 -26.67
N PRO A 213 -13.02 2.23 -27.42
CA PRO A 213 -12.67 1.32 -28.47
C PRO A 213 -12.57 -0.09 -27.87
N ALA A 214 -13.18 -1.10 -28.53
CA ALA A 214 -13.24 -2.45 -28.00
C ALA A 214 -11.84 -2.95 -27.62
N VAL A 215 -11.53 -2.94 -26.34
CA VAL A 215 -10.27 -3.49 -25.81
C VAL A 215 -10.35 -5.00 -26.03
N ARG A 216 -9.54 -5.51 -26.96
CA ARG A 216 -9.30 -6.93 -27.02
C ARG A 216 -8.55 -7.29 -25.74
N HIS A 217 -9.26 -7.81 -24.74
CA HIS A 217 -8.59 -8.45 -23.61
C HIS A 217 -7.64 -9.50 -24.19
N PRO A 218 -6.33 -9.41 -23.98
CA PRO A 218 -5.49 -10.57 -24.17
C PRO A 218 -6.07 -11.64 -23.25
N ALA A 219 -6.32 -12.84 -23.82
CA ALA A 219 -6.78 -13.98 -23.03
C ALA A 219 -5.89 -14.09 -21.78
N PRO A 220 -6.45 -14.43 -20.59
CA PRO A 220 -5.68 -14.53 -19.37
C PRO A 220 -4.41 -15.32 -19.69
N GLN A 221 -3.27 -14.66 -19.58
CA GLN A 221 -1.99 -15.35 -19.63
C GLN A 221 -1.99 -16.23 -18.39
N THR A 222 -2.43 -17.47 -18.57
CA THR A 222 -2.10 -18.53 -17.64
C THR A 222 -0.57 -18.58 -17.65
N ASN A 223 0.05 -17.86 -16.73
CA ASN A 223 1.43 -18.09 -16.37
C ASN A 223 1.46 -19.50 -15.77
N GLY A 224 1.41 -20.47 -16.68
CA GLY A 224 1.74 -21.84 -16.41
C GLY A 224 3.21 -21.88 -16.02
N VAL A 225 3.50 -21.50 -14.80
CA VAL A 225 4.70 -21.98 -14.13
C VAL A 225 4.46 -23.48 -14.02
N SER A 226 4.90 -24.17 -15.07
CA SER A 226 4.89 -25.63 -15.12
C SER A 226 5.75 -26.09 -13.94
N ILE A 227 5.09 -26.61 -12.91
CA ILE A 227 5.77 -27.25 -11.75
C ILE A 227 6.83 -28.26 -12.26
N ARG A 228 6.68 -28.77 -13.47
CA ARG A 228 7.68 -29.62 -14.14
C ARG A 228 9.00 -28.90 -14.43
N SER A 229 8.96 -27.63 -14.90
CA SER A 229 10.20 -26.89 -15.21
C SER A 229 10.99 -26.52 -13.96
N THR A 230 10.31 -26.32 -12.83
CA THR A 230 10.97 -26.03 -11.56
C THR A 230 11.59 -27.29 -10.94
N LEU A 231 10.96 -28.46 -11.14
CA LEU A 231 11.51 -29.75 -10.68
C LEU A 231 12.69 -30.21 -11.53
N ASP A 232 12.70 -29.91 -12.82
CA ASP A 232 13.83 -30.17 -13.70
C ASP A 232 15.04 -29.28 -13.39
N ALA A 233 14.81 -28.03 -13.01
CA ALA A 233 15.88 -27.10 -12.61
C ALA A 233 16.51 -27.44 -11.25
N LEU A 234 15.81 -28.17 -10.38
CA LEU A 234 16.29 -28.60 -9.07
C LEU A 234 16.91 -29.99 -9.04
N GLY A 235 17.03 -30.70 -10.19
CA GLY A 235 17.76 -31.97 -10.28
C GLY A 235 17.16 -33.12 -9.46
N LEU A 236 15.89 -33.08 -9.07
CA LEU A 236 15.24 -34.07 -8.22
C LEU A 236 14.61 -35.23 -9.01
N HIS A 237 15.31 -35.73 -10.03
CA HIS A 237 14.90 -36.90 -10.82
C HIS A 237 15.23 -38.23 -10.16
N ARG A 238 15.16 -38.36 -8.85
CA ARG A 238 15.34 -39.66 -8.20
C ARG A 238 14.50 -39.75 -6.93
N PHE A 239 13.19 -40.08 -7.09
CA PHE A 239 12.53 -40.95 -6.11
C PHE A 239 11.08 -41.24 -6.54
N GLY A 240 10.78 -42.54 -6.69
CA GLY A 240 9.41 -43.01 -6.57
C GLY A 240 8.77 -43.67 -7.78
N ARG A 241 9.35 -44.78 -8.26
CA ARG A 241 8.55 -45.79 -8.94
C ARG A 241 7.86 -46.62 -7.84
N VAL A 242 6.64 -46.29 -7.49
CA VAL A 242 5.80 -47.17 -6.68
C VAL A 242 4.74 -47.79 -7.60
N THR A 243 4.83 -49.10 -7.63
CA THR A 243 4.07 -50.07 -8.40
C THR A 243 2.57 -49.93 -8.27
N SER A 244 1.90 -49.96 -9.42
CA SER A 244 0.46 -50.21 -9.50
C SER A 244 0.15 -51.65 -9.09
N GLY A 245 -0.56 -51.84 -8.01
CA GLY A 245 -1.18 -53.11 -7.61
C GLY A 245 -2.67 -53.10 -7.98
N ARG A 246 -2.99 -54.02 -8.88
CA ARG A 246 -4.34 -54.44 -9.27
C ARG A 246 -5.21 -54.76 -8.05
N GLY A 247 -6.49 -54.40 -8.14
CA GLY A 247 -7.55 -54.91 -7.26
C GLY A 247 -8.90 -54.73 -7.93
N GLU A 248 -9.26 -55.70 -8.74
CA GLU A 248 -10.45 -55.87 -9.53
C GLU A 248 -11.59 -56.47 -8.68
N GLN A 249 -12.82 -56.04 -8.95
CA GLN A 249 -14.08 -56.77 -8.75
C GLN A 249 -14.65 -57.10 -7.37
N ARG A 250 -15.88 -56.64 -7.11
CA ARG A 250 -17.12 -57.38 -6.97
C ARG A 250 -18.32 -56.49 -6.66
N ARG A 251 -19.19 -56.34 -7.64
CA ARG A 251 -20.57 -56.92 -7.75
C ARG A 251 -21.51 -56.77 -6.54
N GLN A 252 -22.48 -55.93 -6.73
CA GLN A 252 -23.92 -56.29 -6.82
C GLN A 252 -24.72 -56.74 -5.60
N ARG A 253 -25.89 -56.15 -5.51
CA ARG A 253 -27.16 -56.55 -4.87
C ARG A 253 -27.33 -56.06 -3.44
N GLY A 254 -28.43 -55.54 -3.06
CA GLY A 254 -29.83 -55.59 -3.48
C GLY A 254 -30.69 -54.68 -2.63
N ARG A 255 -31.78 -54.36 -3.23
CA ARG A 255 -32.98 -53.77 -2.60
C ARG A 255 -33.60 -54.75 -1.57
N PRO A 256 -34.53 -54.33 -0.76
CA PRO A 256 -35.71 -53.52 -1.08
C PRO A 256 -35.76 -52.15 -0.44
#